data_88b9bb67cab7238ffb738eded39767e4
#
_entry.id   88b9bb67cab7238ffb738eded39767e4
#
_cell.length_a   1.000
_cell.length_b   1.000
_cell.length_c   1.000
_cell.angle_alpha   90.00
_cell.angle_beta   90.00
_cell.angle_gamma   90.00
#
_symmetry.space_group_name_H-M   'P 1'
#
loop_
_entity.id
_entity.type
_entity.pdbx_description
1 polymer ?
#
loop_
_entity_poly.entity_id
_entity_poly.type
_entity_poly.pdbx_seq_one_letter_code
_entity_poly.pdbx_strand_id
1 'polypeptide(L)'
;MNRDLGFFIAGLCFGIAAGYFVFRAVLPAESPVAVVASGGAAGPSTIGLDSESQFPPLDESQVLKLEADALASPADPQLAARVGELYMDAGQFAEAVPWLEKAVELGPGDVHVRNHLALSYLNQGNMDGAVASFEHTLVIDPNHPPSLLGLGRIKLYLQQDIDGGLAMWQKLMAVAPSSEEARSVRDELDALKSAHPGS
;
A
#
# COMPACT_ATOMS: atom_id res chain seq x y z
N MET A 1 -58.70 8.64 7.24
CA MET A 1 -58.30 7.42 7.97
C MET A 1 -57.16 6.80 7.18
N ASN A 2 -55.96 7.17 7.49
CA ASN A 2 -54.88 6.51 8.14
C ASN A 2 -53.71 7.50 8.26
N ARG A 3 -53.54 8.00 9.46
CA ARG A 3 -52.36 8.70 9.96
C ARG A 3 -51.54 7.58 10.56
N ASP A 4 -50.41 7.17 9.96
CA ASP A 4 -49.34 6.41 10.58
C ASP A 4 -48.30 5.98 9.50
N LEU A 5 -47.62 6.99 8.86
CA LEU A 5 -46.42 6.71 8.06
C LEU A 5 -45.45 7.89 8.18
N GLY A 6 -45.07 8.25 9.39
CA GLY A 6 -44.26 9.43 9.65
C GLY A 6 -43.11 9.27 10.65
N PHE A 7 -42.71 8.03 11.04
CA PHE A 7 -41.75 7.86 12.14
C PHE A 7 -40.62 6.82 11.87
N PHE A 8 -40.20 6.61 10.64
CA PHE A 8 -39.10 5.63 10.36
C PHE A 8 -37.87 6.16 9.63
N ILE A 9 -37.65 7.48 9.52
CA ILE A 9 -36.43 8.03 8.85
C ILE A 9 -35.59 8.95 9.77
N ALA A 10 -35.70 8.85 11.07
CA ALA A 10 -34.89 9.67 12.00
C ALA A 10 -33.91 8.87 12.86
N GLY A 11 -33.60 7.62 12.52
CA GLY A 11 -32.82 6.73 13.37
C GLY A 11 -31.45 6.27 12.83
N LEU A 12 -31.02 6.67 11.62
CA LEU A 12 -29.84 6.06 10.99
C LEU A 12 -28.60 6.98 10.83
N CYS A 13 -28.61 8.19 11.36
CA CYS A 13 -27.48 9.13 11.22
C CYS A 13 -26.64 9.35 12.48
N PHE A 14 -26.92 8.65 13.59
CA PHE A 14 -26.19 8.85 14.87
C PHE A 14 -25.26 7.70 15.27
N GLY A 15 -25.10 6.67 14.46
CA GLY A 15 -24.34 5.44 14.81
C GLY A 15 -22.86 5.43 14.44
N ILE A 16 -22.37 6.33 13.59
CA ILE A 16 -21.00 6.23 13.04
C ILE A 16 -19.98 7.13 13.75
N ALA A 17 -20.41 8.17 14.46
CA ALA A 17 -19.51 9.09 15.16
C ALA A 17 -19.06 8.63 16.56
N ALA A 18 -19.73 7.66 17.18
CA ALA A 18 -19.41 7.20 18.54
C ALA A 18 -18.47 5.99 18.62
N GLY A 19 -18.25 5.27 17.51
CA GLY A 19 -17.39 4.08 17.46
C GLY A 19 -15.90 4.36 17.42
N TYR A 20 -15.49 5.54 16.98
CA TYR A 20 -14.07 5.86 16.76
C TYR A 20 -13.35 6.36 18.04
N PHE A 21 -14.07 6.72 19.09
CA PHE A 21 -13.47 7.32 20.30
C PHE A 21 -13.27 6.35 21.48
N VAL A 22 -13.77 5.12 21.41
CA VAL A 22 -13.71 4.17 22.55
C VAL A 22 -12.55 3.18 22.46
N PHE A 23 -11.87 3.05 21.31
CA PHE A 23 -10.78 2.05 21.16
C PHE A 23 -9.41 2.53 21.66
N ARG A 24 -9.25 3.77 22.12
CA ARG A 24 -7.96 4.31 22.59
C ARG A 24 -7.79 4.34 24.13
N ALA A 25 -8.70 3.81 24.89
CA ALA A 25 -8.72 3.98 26.36
C ALA A 25 -8.59 2.70 27.19
N VAL A 26 -8.30 1.51 26.60
CA VAL A 26 -8.12 0.29 27.39
C VAL A 26 -6.92 -0.49 26.87
N LEU A 27 -5.71 -0.06 27.23
CA LEU A 27 -4.56 -0.94 27.36
C LEU A 27 -4.03 -0.80 28.78
N PRO A 28 -3.94 -1.89 29.59
CA PRO A 28 -3.33 -1.84 30.90
C PRO A 28 -1.81 -1.64 30.77
N ALA A 29 -1.28 -0.75 31.61
CA ALA A 29 0.15 -0.53 31.77
C ALA A 29 0.83 -1.84 32.16
N GLU A 30 1.72 -2.35 31.33
CA GLU A 30 2.60 -3.46 31.69
C GLU A 30 3.69 -2.98 32.68
N SER A 31 3.74 -3.66 33.80
CA SER A 31 4.73 -3.45 34.87
C SER A 31 6.14 -3.84 34.37
N PRO A 32 7.22 -3.17 34.81
CA PRO A 32 8.57 -3.53 34.42
C PRO A 32 8.98 -4.86 35.06
N VAL A 33 9.28 -5.85 34.22
CA VAL A 33 9.88 -7.11 34.65
C VAL A 33 11.36 -6.85 34.96
N ALA A 34 11.74 -7.08 36.21
CA ALA A 34 13.13 -7.01 36.65
C ALA A 34 13.96 -8.12 35.98
N VAL A 35 14.95 -7.72 35.18
CA VAL A 35 15.96 -8.64 34.63
C VAL A 35 16.98 -8.96 35.73
N VAL A 36 16.96 -10.22 36.19
CA VAL A 36 18.00 -10.76 37.06
C VAL A 36 19.20 -11.14 36.19
N ALA A 37 20.32 -10.47 36.40
CA ALA A 37 21.58 -10.83 35.78
C ALA A 37 22.13 -12.11 36.38
N SER A 38 22.30 -13.16 35.59
CA SER A 38 23.22 -14.27 35.95
C SER A 38 24.14 -14.53 34.76
N GLY A 39 25.43 -14.48 35.05
CA GLY A 39 26.50 -14.51 34.07
C GLY A 39 26.79 -15.89 33.48
N GLY A 40 27.45 -15.85 32.32
CA GLY A 40 28.38 -16.89 31.89
C GLY A 40 27.92 -17.74 30.74
N ALA A 41 28.47 -17.50 29.59
CA ALA A 41 29.04 -18.39 28.57
C ALA A 41 28.83 -17.82 27.18
N ALA A 42 29.94 -17.67 26.42
CA ALA A 42 29.99 -17.24 25.06
C ALA A 42 29.16 -18.19 24.16
N GLY A 43 28.05 -17.71 23.69
CA GLY A 43 27.25 -18.32 22.62
C GLY A 43 27.48 -17.55 21.28
N PRO A 44 27.25 -18.18 20.14
CA PRO A 44 27.65 -17.65 18.85
C PRO A 44 26.97 -16.31 18.55
N SER A 45 27.76 -15.44 17.91
CA SER A 45 27.43 -14.11 17.45
C SER A 45 25.96 -14.00 17.02
N THR A 46 25.22 -13.21 17.79
CA THR A 46 23.94 -12.66 17.33
C THR A 46 24.24 -11.92 16.02
N ILE A 47 23.71 -12.45 14.92
CA ILE A 47 23.59 -11.72 13.67
C ILE A 47 22.82 -10.47 14.05
N GLY A 48 23.51 -9.32 14.04
CA GLY A 48 22.89 -8.02 14.30
C GLY A 48 21.82 -7.82 13.25
N LEU A 49 20.58 -7.99 13.66
CA LEU A 49 19.43 -7.43 12.97
C LEU A 49 19.36 -5.95 13.38
N ASP A 50 20.38 -5.20 12.96
CA ASP A 50 20.20 -3.78 12.75
C ASP A 50 19.31 -3.69 11.52
N SER A 51 18.02 -3.89 11.70
CA SER A 51 17.02 -3.53 10.70
C SER A 51 16.97 -2.00 10.68
N GLU A 52 17.95 -1.38 10.04
CA GLU A 52 17.77 -0.05 9.48
C GLU A 52 16.50 -0.17 8.63
N SER A 53 15.47 0.56 9.04
CA SER A 53 14.20 0.62 8.33
C SER A 53 14.52 0.93 6.87
N GLN A 54 14.09 0.10 5.95
CA GLN A 54 14.25 0.30 4.51
C GLN A 54 13.62 1.63 4.06
N PHE A 55 12.81 2.23 4.92
CA PHE A 55 12.06 3.45 4.68
C PHE A 55 12.59 4.58 5.58
N PRO A 56 12.62 5.82 5.07
CA PRO A 56 12.95 6.98 5.87
C PRO A 56 11.93 7.17 7.01
N PRO A 57 12.34 7.82 8.13
CA PRO A 57 11.40 8.13 9.20
C PRO A 57 10.33 9.10 8.70
N LEU A 58 9.08 8.90 9.16
CA LEU A 58 7.98 9.80 8.84
C LEU A 58 8.23 11.20 9.42
N ASP A 59 8.07 12.22 8.59
CA ASP A 59 8.01 13.61 9.08
C ASP A 59 6.60 13.89 9.63
N GLU A 60 6.42 13.64 10.94
CA GLU A 60 5.14 13.83 11.62
C GLU A 60 4.60 15.27 11.49
N SER A 61 5.50 16.28 11.47
CA SER A 61 5.09 17.68 11.38
C SER A 61 4.50 18.00 10.01
N GLN A 62 5.07 17.43 8.97
CA GLN A 62 4.58 17.59 7.60
C GLN A 62 3.27 16.86 7.40
N VAL A 63 3.15 15.63 7.92
CA VAL A 63 1.91 14.84 7.84
C VAL A 63 0.77 15.56 8.54
N LEU A 64 0.94 15.98 9.80
CA LEU A 64 -0.10 16.69 10.56
C LEU A 64 -0.59 17.95 9.84
N LYS A 65 0.33 18.69 9.21
CA LYS A 65 -0.04 19.88 8.43
C LYS A 65 -0.87 19.49 7.19
N LEU A 66 -0.40 18.50 6.43
CA LEU A 66 -1.11 18.08 5.21
C LEU A 66 -2.45 17.43 5.51
N GLU A 67 -2.58 16.66 6.60
CA GLU A 67 -3.86 16.14 7.06
C GLU A 67 -4.83 17.25 7.41
N ALA A 68 -4.37 18.29 8.13
CA ALA A 68 -5.20 19.45 8.45
C ALA A 68 -5.67 20.17 7.17
N ASP A 69 -4.77 20.36 6.19
CA ASP A 69 -5.09 20.96 4.90
C ASP A 69 -6.10 20.11 4.10
N ALA A 70 -5.91 18.78 4.09
CA ALA A 70 -6.82 17.83 3.43
C ALA A 70 -8.20 17.75 4.11
N LEU A 71 -8.26 17.93 5.43
CA LEU A 71 -9.52 18.01 6.17
C LEU A 71 -10.24 19.35 5.94
N ALA A 72 -9.49 20.44 5.76
CA ALA A 72 -10.04 21.75 5.42
C ALA A 72 -10.56 21.81 3.96
N SER A 73 -10.00 20.99 3.08
CA SER A 73 -10.38 20.91 1.65
C SER A 73 -10.69 19.46 1.25
N PRO A 74 -11.79 18.87 1.78
CA PRO A 74 -12.07 17.44 1.69
C PRO A 74 -12.37 16.92 0.27
N ALA A 75 -12.59 17.82 -0.68
CA ALA A 75 -12.84 17.50 -2.09
C ALA A 75 -11.58 17.64 -2.98
N ASP A 76 -10.43 17.97 -2.40
CA ASP A 76 -9.17 18.08 -3.14
C ASP A 76 -8.45 16.71 -3.21
N PRO A 77 -8.40 16.05 -4.38
CA PRO A 77 -7.73 14.76 -4.52
C PRO A 77 -6.21 14.85 -4.31
N GLN A 78 -5.60 16.00 -4.62
CA GLN A 78 -4.15 16.14 -4.53
C GLN A 78 -3.67 16.20 -3.08
N LEU A 79 -4.43 16.82 -2.19
CA LEU A 79 -4.10 16.83 -0.77
C LEU A 79 -4.20 15.43 -0.17
N ALA A 80 -5.27 14.69 -0.50
CA ALA A 80 -5.41 13.30 -0.06
C ALA A 80 -4.28 12.42 -0.61
N ALA A 81 -3.94 12.56 -1.91
CA ALA A 81 -2.82 11.82 -2.52
C ALA A 81 -1.50 12.08 -1.80
N ARG A 82 -1.16 13.35 -1.54
CA ARG A 82 0.09 13.72 -0.88
C ARG A 82 0.21 13.18 0.56
N VAL A 83 -0.89 13.15 1.31
CA VAL A 83 -0.88 12.51 2.65
C VAL A 83 -0.59 11.02 2.51
N GLY A 84 -1.28 10.33 1.59
CA GLY A 84 -1.06 8.91 1.34
C GLY A 84 0.37 8.60 0.89
N GLU A 85 0.95 9.42 0.02
CA GLU A 85 2.33 9.30 -0.44
C GLU A 85 3.34 9.42 0.71
N LEU A 86 3.17 10.39 1.61
CA LEU A 86 4.06 10.53 2.77
C LEU A 86 4.05 9.31 3.69
N TYR A 87 2.87 8.75 3.94
CA TYR A 87 2.76 7.51 4.71
C TYR A 87 3.40 6.33 3.98
N MET A 88 3.18 6.23 2.66
CA MET A 88 3.77 5.18 1.83
C MET A 88 5.30 5.27 1.81
N ASP A 89 5.86 6.46 1.65
CA ASP A 89 7.32 6.71 1.64
C ASP A 89 7.97 6.32 2.97
N ALA A 90 7.24 6.45 4.08
CA ALA A 90 7.68 6.01 5.39
C ALA A 90 7.40 4.52 5.67
N GLY A 91 6.89 3.75 4.69
CA GLY A 91 6.53 2.35 4.84
C GLY A 91 5.26 2.09 5.65
N GLN A 92 4.52 3.13 5.98
CA GLN A 92 3.27 3.06 6.75
C GLN A 92 2.08 2.84 5.80
N PHE A 93 2.06 1.66 5.16
CA PHE A 93 1.09 1.35 4.11
C PHE A 93 -0.36 1.26 4.62
N ALA A 94 -0.54 0.90 5.89
CA ALA A 94 -1.88 0.81 6.50
C ALA A 94 -2.51 2.20 6.65
N GLU A 95 -1.72 3.20 6.96
CA GLU A 95 -2.11 4.59 7.07
C GLU A 95 -2.25 5.25 5.69
N ALA A 96 -1.44 4.83 4.71
CA ALA A 96 -1.47 5.35 3.35
C ALA A 96 -2.77 5.00 2.61
N VAL A 97 -3.25 3.76 2.74
CA VAL A 97 -4.39 3.24 1.96
C VAL A 97 -5.63 4.11 2.05
N PRO A 98 -6.19 4.49 3.22
CA PRO A 98 -7.41 5.26 3.27
C PRO A 98 -7.30 6.65 2.61
N TRP A 99 -6.12 7.26 2.61
CA TRP A 99 -5.86 8.52 1.93
C TRP A 99 -5.77 8.35 0.41
N LEU A 100 -5.09 7.30 -0.05
CA LEU A 100 -4.98 6.97 -1.48
C LEU A 100 -6.32 6.53 -2.06
N GLU A 101 -7.14 5.75 -1.32
CA GLU A 101 -8.51 5.43 -1.72
C GLU A 101 -9.35 6.68 -1.91
N LYS A 102 -9.30 7.61 -0.95
CA LYS A 102 -9.99 8.90 -1.04
C LYS A 102 -9.52 9.70 -2.25
N ALA A 103 -8.21 9.75 -2.50
CA ALA A 103 -7.66 10.45 -3.65
C ALA A 103 -8.13 9.85 -4.98
N VAL A 104 -8.17 8.51 -5.09
CA VAL A 104 -8.67 7.79 -6.26
C VAL A 104 -10.18 7.99 -6.44
N GLU A 105 -10.96 8.05 -5.35
CA GLU A 105 -12.40 8.33 -5.42
C GLU A 105 -12.68 9.73 -5.99
N LEU A 106 -11.92 10.73 -5.53
CA LEU A 106 -12.06 12.12 -5.97
C LEU A 106 -11.47 12.38 -7.36
N GLY A 107 -10.41 11.65 -7.72
CA GLY A 107 -9.69 11.76 -9.00
C GLY A 107 -9.52 10.40 -9.69
N PRO A 108 -10.59 9.76 -10.20
CA PRO A 108 -10.55 8.37 -10.66
C PRO A 108 -9.64 8.13 -11.89
N GLY A 109 -9.27 9.18 -12.61
CA GLY A 109 -8.37 9.11 -13.77
C GLY A 109 -6.89 9.21 -13.43
N ASP A 110 -6.50 9.45 -12.18
CA ASP A 110 -5.10 9.57 -11.79
C ASP A 110 -4.46 8.17 -11.66
N VAL A 111 -3.70 7.80 -12.70
CA VAL A 111 -3.01 6.50 -12.77
C VAL A 111 -1.86 6.37 -11.78
N HIS A 112 -1.21 7.50 -11.42
CA HIS A 112 -0.10 7.50 -10.47
C HIS A 112 -0.59 7.20 -9.05
N VAL A 113 -1.62 7.92 -8.61
CA VAL A 113 -2.24 7.70 -7.29
C VAL A 113 -2.78 6.27 -7.18
N ARG A 114 -3.42 5.77 -8.23
CA ARG A 114 -3.93 4.40 -8.26
C ARG A 114 -2.81 3.35 -8.21
N ASN A 115 -1.67 3.64 -8.85
CA ASN A 115 -0.50 2.77 -8.75
C ASN A 115 0.08 2.77 -7.32
N HIS A 116 0.15 3.92 -6.64
CA HIS A 116 0.55 4.01 -5.24
C HIS A 116 -0.40 3.22 -4.32
N LEU A 117 -1.71 3.30 -4.57
CA LEU A 117 -2.70 2.49 -3.86
C LEU A 117 -2.46 0.99 -4.08
N ALA A 118 -2.20 0.55 -5.32
CA ALA A 118 -1.91 -0.84 -5.63
C ALA A 118 -0.65 -1.35 -4.88
N LEU A 119 0.42 -0.55 -4.85
CA LEU A 119 1.64 -0.88 -4.11
C LEU A 119 1.40 -0.93 -2.59
N SER A 120 0.59 -0.02 -2.06
CA SER A 120 0.23 -0.01 -0.64
C SER A 120 -0.59 -1.23 -0.25
N TYR A 121 -1.55 -1.65 -1.08
CA TYR A 121 -2.28 -2.91 -0.89
C TYR A 121 -1.37 -4.13 -0.93
N LEU A 122 -0.43 -4.17 -1.90
CA LEU A 122 0.51 -5.29 -2.03
C LEU A 122 1.37 -5.44 -0.78
N ASN A 123 1.89 -4.32 -0.24
CA ASN A 123 2.71 -4.33 0.97
C ASN A 123 1.92 -4.67 2.25
N GLN A 124 0.60 -4.46 2.26
CA GLN A 124 -0.29 -4.95 3.32
C GLN A 124 -0.68 -6.43 3.15
N GLY A 125 -0.29 -7.09 2.07
CA GLY A 125 -0.72 -8.44 1.73
C GLY A 125 -2.14 -8.51 1.15
N ASN A 126 -2.77 -7.37 0.84
CA ASN A 126 -4.06 -7.33 0.15
C ASN A 126 -3.85 -7.51 -1.37
N MET A 127 -3.68 -8.77 -1.76
CA MET A 127 -3.41 -9.15 -3.14
C MET A 127 -4.54 -8.75 -4.10
N ASP A 128 -5.78 -8.98 -3.70
CA ASP A 128 -6.95 -8.72 -4.55
C ASP A 128 -7.09 -7.22 -4.81
N GLY A 129 -6.90 -6.38 -3.79
CA GLY A 129 -6.90 -4.93 -3.93
C GLY A 129 -5.77 -4.43 -4.84
N ALA A 130 -4.58 -5.01 -4.73
CA ALA A 130 -3.44 -4.67 -5.57
C ALA A 130 -3.70 -5.01 -7.04
N VAL A 131 -4.15 -6.23 -7.33
CA VAL A 131 -4.50 -6.68 -8.70
C VAL A 131 -5.57 -5.79 -9.29
N ALA A 132 -6.68 -5.57 -8.59
CA ALA A 132 -7.78 -4.74 -9.07
C ALA A 132 -7.31 -3.30 -9.39
N SER A 133 -6.44 -2.72 -8.56
CA SER A 133 -5.91 -1.37 -8.76
C SER A 133 -4.98 -1.29 -9.98
N PHE A 134 -4.06 -2.26 -10.16
CA PHE A 134 -3.22 -2.31 -11.36
C PHE A 134 -4.02 -2.56 -12.63
N GLU A 135 -4.97 -3.48 -12.62
CA GLU A 135 -5.84 -3.75 -13.77
C GLU A 135 -6.66 -2.52 -14.16
N HIS A 136 -7.22 -1.81 -13.19
CA HIS A 136 -7.95 -0.58 -13.47
C HIS A 136 -7.03 0.51 -14.02
N THR A 137 -5.79 0.62 -13.53
CA THR A 137 -4.78 1.53 -14.11
C THR A 137 -4.54 1.19 -15.58
N LEU A 138 -4.41 -0.11 -15.93
CA LEU A 138 -4.20 -0.55 -17.30
C LEU A 138 -5.44 -0.43 -18.19
N VAL A 139 -6.64 -0.24 -17.64
CA VAL A 139 -7.82 0.17 -18.39
C VAL A 139 -7.73 1.64 -18.80
N ILE A 140 -7.22 2.51 -17.92
CA ILE A 140 -7.08 3.95 -18.19
C ILE A 140 -5.85 4.21 -19.08
N ASP A 141 -4.71 3.67 -18.71
CA ASP A 141 -3.46 3.70 -19.47
C ASP A 141 -2.93 2.28 -19.69
N PRO A 142 -3.24 1.66 -20.85
CA PRO A 142 -2.82 0.31 -21.16
C PRO A 142 -1.29 0.11 -21.22
N ASN A 143 -0.53 1.20 -21.30
CA ASN A 143 0.92 1.18 -21.45
C ASN A 143 1.66 1.66 -20.19
N HIS A 144 0.98 1.80 -19.07
CA HIS A 144 1.56 2.27 -17.80
C HIS A 144 2.65 1.32 -17.28
N PRO A 145 3.96 1.71 -17.35
CA PRO A 145 5.06 0.78 -17.07
C PRO A 145 5.06 0.20 -15.65
N PRO A 146 4.85 1.01 -14.56
CA PRO A 146 4.80 0.47 -13.22
C PRO A 146 3.71 -0.57 -13.00
N SER A 147 2.52 -0.37 -13.58
CA SER A 147 1.43 -1.34 -13.44
C SER A 147 1.67 -2.63 -14.23
N LEU A 148 2.31 -2.55 -15.41
CA LEU A 148 2.73 -3.74 -16.17
C LEU A 148 3.78 -4.54 -15.41
N LEU A 149 4.75 -3.88 -14.76
CA LEU A 149 5.75 -4.52 -13.91
C LEU A 149 5.08 -5.19 -12.69
N GLY A 150 4.27 -4.43 -11.95
CA GLY A 150 3.63 -4.89 -10.71
C GLY A 150 2.71 -6.09 -10.95
N LEU A 151 1.80 -5.97 -11.92
CA LEU A 151 0.89 -7.06 -12.26
C LEU A 151 1.63 -8.28 -12.83
N GLY A 152 2.69 -8.07 -13.61
CA GLY A 152 3.55 -9.13 -14.10
C GLY A 152 4.20 -9.93 -12.97
N ARG A 153 4.76 -9.24 -11.96
CA ARG A 153 5.32 -9.87 -10.75
C ARG A 153 4.28 -10.65 -9.94
N ILE A 154 3.10 -10.07 -9.73
CA ILE A 154 2.01 -10.74 -9.02
C ILE A 154 1.63 -12.03 -9.74
N LYS A 155 1.40 -11.97 -11.06
CA LYS A 155 1.06 -13.15 -11.85
C LYS A 155 2.15 -14.22 -11.77
N LEU A 156 3.39 -13.84 -12.00
CA LEU A 156 4.51 -14.78 -12.06
C LEU A 156 4.81 -15.43 -10.71
N TYR A 157 4.98 -14.63 -9.65
CA TYR A 157 5.52 -15.11 -8.38
C TYR A 157 4.45 -15.52 -7.37
N LEU A 158 3.28 -14.87 -7.38
CA LEU A 158 2.26 -15.07 -6.36
C LEU A 158 1.09 -15.90 -6.86
N GLN A 159 0.70 -15.74 -8.14
CA GLN A 159 -0.38 -16.52 -8.74
C GLN A 159 0.12 -17.75 -9.51
N GLN A 160 1.44 -17.87 -9.73
CA GLN A 160 2.08 -18.91 -10.54
C GLN A 160 1.56 -18.95 -12.00
N ASP A 161 1.01 -17.85 -12.47
CA ASP A 161 0.61 -17.61 -13.86
C ASP A 161 1.81 -17.13 -14.67
N ILE A 162 2.67 -18.07 -15.07
CA ILE A 162 3.92 -17.77 -15.76
C ILE A 162 3.66 -17.08 -17.10
N ASP A 163 2.71 -17.60 -17.88
CA ASP A 163 2.39 -17.08 -19.20
C ASP A 163 1.82 -15.65 -19.10
N GLY A 164 0.89 -15.44 -18.19
CA GLY A 164 0.30 -14.11 -17.93
C GLY A 164 1.33 -13.10 -17.43
N GLY A 165 2.23 -13.49 -16.53
CA GLY A 165 3.30 -12.63 -16.04
C GLY A 165 4.29 -12.24 -17.12
N LEU A 166 4.76 -13.22 -17.89
CA LEU A 166 5.66 -12.97 -19.02
C LEU A 166 5.01 -12.11 -20.12
N ALA A 167 3.72 -12.27 -20.39
CA ALA A 167 3.01 -11.43 -21.35
C ALA A 167 2.99 -9.96 -20.90
N MET A 168 2.79 -9.67 -19.60
CA MET A 168 2.86 -8.31 -19.05
C MET A 168 4.27 -7.73 -19.22
N TRP A 169 5.30 -8.49 -18.92
CA TRP A 169 6.69 -8.05 -19.05
C TRP A 169 7.13 -7.86 -20.52
N GLN A 170 6.68 -8.73 -21.43
CA GLN A 170 6.91 -8.54 -22.86
C GLN A 170 6.27 -7.24 -23.36
N LYS A 171 5.04 -6.98 -22.94
CA LYS A 171 4.35 -5.73 -23.26
C LYS A 171 5.12 -4.52 -22.70
N LEU A 172 5.54 -4.56 -21.44
CA LEU A 172 6.35 -3.51 -20.82
C LEU A 172 7.62 -3.23 -21.64
N MET A 173 8.38 -4.26 -21.99
CA MET A 173 9.61 -4.12 -22.77
C MET A 173 9.35 -3.57 -24.18
N ALA A 174 8.18 -3.83 -24.76
CA ALA A 174 7.79 -3.32 -26.07
C ALA A 174 7.38 -1.83 -26.03
N VAL A 175 6.63 -1.41 -25.00
CA VAL A 175 6.06 -0.05 -24.92
C VAL A 175 7.02 0.95 -24.27
N ALA A 176 7.87 0.51 -23.37
CA ALA A 176 8.80 1.35 -22.61
C ALA A 176 10.20 0.71 -22.46
N PRO A 177 10.92 0.41 -23.56
CA PRO A 177 12.15 -0.39 -23.52
C PRO A 177 13.30 0.24 -22.74
N SER A 178 13.31 1.56 -22.57
CA SER A 178 14.34 2.31 -21.85
C SER A 178 13.94 2.70 -20.42
N SER A 179 12.75 2.35 -19.98
CA SER A 179 12.26 2.66 -18.63
C SER A 179 13.04 1.87 -17.57
N GLU A 180 12.95 2.32 -16.33
CA GLU A 180 13.55 1.64 -15.18
C GLU A 180 12.90 0.28 -14.95
N GLU A 181 11.57 0.21 -15.11
CA GLU A 181 10.80 -1.02 -14.98
C GLU A 181 11.23 -2.08 -16.01
N ALA A 182 11.48 -1.66 -17.26
CA ALA A 182 11.96 -2.58 -18.29
C ALA A 182 13.40 -3.05 -18.03
N ARG A 183 14.24 -2.23 -17.38
CA ARG A 183 15.57 -2.65 -16.89
C ARG A 183 15.44 -3.68 -15.79
N SER A 184 14.59 -3.42 -14.79
CA SER A 184 14.30 -4.34 -13.70
C SER A 184 13.83 -5.71 -14.21
N VAL A 185 12.94 -5.75 -15.21
CA VAL A 185 12.49 -7.01 -15.84
C VAL A 185 13.64 -7.75 -16.50
N ARG A 186 14.55 -7.06 -17.23
CA ARG A 186 15.71 -7.72 -17.84
C ARG A 186 16.62 -8.35 -16.79
N ASP A 187 16.91 -7.61 -15.72
CA ASP A 187 17.75 -8.09 -14.63
C ASP A 187 17.12 -9.32 -13.94
N GLU A 188 15.79 -9.30 -13.72
CA GLU A 188 15.06 -10.45 -13.17
C GLU A 188 15.09 -11.67 -14.10
N LEU A 189 14.91 -11.48 -15.41
CA LEU A 189 14.96 -12.57 -16.39
C LEU A 189 16.38 -13.16 -16.49
N ASP A 190 17.42 -12.34 -16.43
CA ASP A 190 18.80 -12.81 -16.46
C ASP A 190 19.18 -13.56 -15.17
N ALA A 191 18.67 -13.10 -14.02
CA ALA A 191 18.80 -13.83 -12.75
C ALA A 191 18.13 -15.21 -12.80
N LEU A 192 16.90 -15.29 -13.35
CA LEU A 192 16.17 -16.56 -13.51
C LEU A 192 16.93 -17.53 -14.44
N LYS A 193 17.46 -17.06 -15.58
CA LYS A 193 18.26 -17.88 -16.49
C LYS A 193 19.55 -18.38 -15.84
N SER A 194 20.22 -17.55 -15.05
CA SER A 194 21.45 -17.91 -14.35
C SER A 194 21.22 -18.93 -13.23
N ALA A 195 20.06 -18.88 -12.58
CA ALA A 195 19.67 -19.84 -11.55
C ALA A 195 19.28 -21.21 -12.13
N HIS A 196 18.88 -21.26 -13.43
CA HIS A 196 18.48 -22.50 -14.13
C HIS A 196 19.22 -22.65 -15.46
N PRO A 197 20.55 -22.87 -15.45
CA PRO A 197 21.34 -23.02 -16.67
C PRO A 197 21.01 -24.34 -17.33
N GLY A 198 20.03 -24.39 -18.21
CA GLY A 198 19.67 -25.58 -18.96
C GLY A 198 18.20 -25.90 -19.12
N SER A 199 17.30 -24.97 -18.79
CA SER A 199 15.87 -25.06 -19.09
C SER A 199 15.53 -24.34 -20.39
#